data_c9f031262b8d3b7911328d44b8742c71
#
_entry.id   c9f031262b8d3b7911328d44b8742c71
#
_cell.length_a   1.000
_cell.length_b   1.000
_cell.length_c   1.000
_cell.angle_alpha   90.00
_cell.angle_beta   90.00
_cell.angle_gamma   90.00
#
_symmetry.space_group_name_H-M   'P 1'
#
loop_
_entity.id
_entity.type
_entity.pdbx_description
1 polymer ?
#
loop_
_entity_poly.entity_id
_entity_poly.type
_entity_poly.pdbx_seq_one_letter_code
_entity_poly.pdbx_strand_id
1 'polypeptide(L)'
;LENGNYLLKFKDDCTGKDGVFDPGENAVGLTIEGVGDVNLRMSIYFFEKINAAGIKTHYVSADLNETTMEVLPAKVFGKGLEVICRYKAVGSFYRRYSDYCELGQDLPAYVETTFKNDALGDPLVTKDGLVDLGVMTAEQYDDLKAMTQAITKIVADDLKAKGLDLYDIKFEFGYDAEGNVILIDEIASGNMRVYKDGEYIDPMTLNGLFFA
;
A
#
# COMPACT_ATOMS: atom_id res chain seq x y z
N LEU A 1 -9.73 21.42 2.99
CA LEU A 1 -10.34 21.96 4.22
C LEU A 1 -9.78 23.36 4.52
N GLU A 2 -10.46 24.13 5.37
CA GLU A 2 -10.02 25.48 5.72
C GLU A 2 -8.67 25.52 6.47
N ASN A 3 -8.33 24.43 7.15
CA ASN A 3 -7.04 24.28 7.86
C ASN A 3 -5.88 23.86 6.93
N GLY A 4 -6.10 23.75 5.62
CA GLY A 4 -5.10 23.34 4.64
C GLY A 4 -4.95 21.84 4.44
N ASN A 5 -5.62 21.00 5.24
CA ASN A 5 -5.63 19.56 5.07
C ASN A 5 -6.55 19.13 3.92
N TYR A 6 -6.38 17.92 3.45
CA TYR A 6 -7.27 17.30 2.47
C TYR A 6 -8.27 16.37 3.13
N LEU A 7 -9.44 16.21 2.50
CA LEU A 7 -10.43 15.21 2.87
C LEU A 7 -10.47 14.16 1.76
N LEU A 8 -10.12 12.94 2.10
CA LEU A 8 -10.23 11.79 1.20
C LEU A 8 -11.59 11.12 1.44
N LYS A 9 -12.31 10.83 0.36
CA LYS A 9 -13.57 10.05 0.37
C LYS A 9 -13.26 8.66 -0.14
N PHE A 10 -13.44 7.66 0.70
CA PHE A 10 -13.34 6.26 0.28
C PHE A 10 -14.58 5.87 -0.52
N LYS A 11 -14.36 5.16 -1.61
CA LYS A 11 -15.41 4.75 -2.56
C LYS A 11 -15.48 3.24 -2.64
N ASP A 12 -16.58 2.77 -3.19
CA ASP A 12 -16.79 1.35 -3.48
C ASP A 12 -16.17 0.87 -4.79
N ASP A 13 -15.43 1.76 -5.47
CA ASP A 13 -14.67 1.45 -6.67
C ASP A 13 -13.42 0.62 -6.32
N CYS A 14 -13.21 -0.47 -7.05
CA CYS A 14 -12.07 -1.37 -6.86
C CYS A 14 -11.27 -1.52 -8.14
N THR A 15 -9.96 -1.63 -7.99
CA THR A 15 -9.08 -2.00 -9.10
C THR A 15 -9.31 -3.45 -9.52
N GLY A 16 -9.16 -3.74 -10.81
CA GLY A 16 -9.38 -5.07 -11.34
C GLY A 16 -9.55 -5.09 -12.84
N LYS A 17 -9.78 -6.29 -13.36
CA LYS A 17 -9.99 -6.53 -14.79
C LYS A 17 -11.13 -7.49 -15.01
N ASP A 18 -11.96 -7.21 -16.02
CA ASP A 18 -13.07 -8.07 -16.44
C ASP A 18 -14.03 -8.45 -15.28
N GLY A 19 -14.25 -7.51 -14.34
CA GLY A 19 -15.12 -7.72 -13.17
C GLY A 19 -14.49 -8.54 -12.04
N VAL A 20 -13.19 -8.83 -12.11
CA VAL A 20 -12.44 -9.53 -11.08
C VAL A 20 -11.51 -8.54 -10.37
N PHE A 21 -11.60 -8.51 -9.04
CA PHE A 21 -10.71 -7.69 -8.21
C PHE A 21 -9.26 -8.15 -8.32
N ASP A 22 -8.33 -7.23 -8.56
CA ASP A 22 -6.89 -7.45 -8.46
C ASP A 22 -6.22 -6.17 -7.95
N PRO A 23 -5.59 -6.18 -6.77
CA PRO A 23 -4.88 -5.02 -6.22
C PRO A 23 -3.61 -4.65 -7.01
N GLY A 24 -3.24 -5.44 -8.00
CA GLY A 24 -2.13 -5.15 -8.91
C GLY A 24 -2.54 -4.55 -10.24
N GLU A 25 -3.83 -4.28 -10.45
CA GLU A 25 -4.34 -3.55 -11.62
C GLU A 25 -4.48 -2.06 -11.28
N ASN A 26 -4.36 -1.21 -12.30
CA ASN A 26 -4.41 0.25 -12.13
C ASN A 26 -5.77 0.85 -12.48
N ALA A 27 -6.57 0.13 -13.26
CA ALA A 27 -7.88 0.59 -13.68
C ALA A 27 -8.97 0.12 -12.72
N VAL A 28 -9.98 0.97 -12.51
CA VAL A 28 -11.23 0.53 -11.85
C VAL A 28 -11.90 -0.50 -12.76
N GLY A 29 -12.04 -1.72 -12.23
CA GLY A 29 -12.63 -2.86 -12.98
C GLY A 29 -13.98 -3.30 -12.45
N LEU A 30 -14.34 -2.91 -11.22
CA LEU A 30 -15.59 -3.30 -10.58
C LEU A 30 -15.93 -2.38 -9.40
N THR A 31 -17.16 -2.52 -8.90
CA THR A 31 -17.62 -1.88 -7.66
C THR A 31 -18.03 -2.98 -6.68
N ILE A 32 -17.57 -2.89 -5.43
CA ILE A 32 -17.96 -3.80 -4.34
C ILE A 32 -18.64 -2.96 -3.27
N GLU A 33 -19.94 -3.14 -3.10
CA GLU A 33 -20.75 -2.38 -2.12
C GLU A 33 -20.18 -2.53 -0.69
N GLY A 34 -19.92 -1.37 -0.05
CA GLY A 34 -19.39 -1.29 1.33
C GLY A 34 -17.88 -1.46 1.43
N VAL A 35 -17.14 -1.69 0.32
CA VAL A 35 -15.68 -1.82 0.40
C VAL A 35 -14.99 -0.52 0.83
N GLY A 36 -15.55 0.63 0.51
CA GLY A 36 -15.03 1.92 0.96
C GLY A 36 -15.02 2.02 2.49
N ASP A 37 -16.09 1.60 3.15
CA ASP A 37 -16.16 1.59 4.63
C ASP A 37 -15.15 0.63 5.26
N VAL A 38 -15.04 -0.58 4.72
CA VAL A 38 -14.11 -1.58 5.29
C VAL A 38 -12.64 -1.19 5.03
N ASN A 39 -12.33 -0.57 3.90
CA ASN A 39 -11.00 -0.05 3.61
C ASN A 39 -10.65 1.14 4.51
N LEU A 40 -11.60 2.05 4.76
CA LEU A 40 -11.39 3.16 5.70
C LEU A 40 -11.11 2.62 7.12
N ARG A 41 -11.89 1.66 7.61
CA ARG A 41 -11.69 1.07 8.94
C ARG A 41 -10.32 0.42 9.08
N MET A 42 -9.86 -0.30 8.08
CA MET A 42 -8.54 -0.93 8.07
C MET A 42 -7.43 0.13 8.02
N SER A 43 -7.59 1.17 7.21
CA SER A 43 -6.64 2.28 7.11
C SER A 43 -6.51 3.02 8.45
N ILE A 44 -7.61 3.35 9.12
CA ILE A 44 -7.59 3.96 10.46
C ILE A 44 -6.75 3.11 11.42
N TYR A 45 -7.08 1.82 11.51
CA TYR A 45 -6.40 0.89 12.42
C TYR A 45 -4.89 0.88 12.22
N PHE A 46 -4.45 0.73 10.96
CA PHE A 46 -3.02 0.65 10.67
C PHE A 46 -2.32 2.01 10.80
N PHE A 47 -2.94 3.12 10.37
CA PHE A 47 -2.33 4.44 10.54
C PHE A 47 -2.14 4.79 12.02
N GLU A 48 -3.10 4.54 12.87
CA GLU A 48 -2.98 4.77 14.32
C GLU A 48 -1.84 3.92 14.91
N LYS A 49 -1.73 2.67 14.50
CA LYS A 49 -0.68 1.76 14.98
C LYS A 49 0.70 2.15 14.50
N ILE A 50 0.83 2.57 13.24
CA ILE A 50 2.09 3.03 12.63
C ILE A 50 2.54 4.34 13.29
N ASN A 51 1.61 5.29 13.52
CA ASN A 51 1.89 6.52 14.25
C ASN A 51 2.33 6.24 15.70
N ALA A 52 1.68 5.30 16.38
CA ALA A 52 2.07 4.87 17.72
C ALA A 52 3.48 4.23 17.77
N ALA A 53 3.92 3.62 16.66
CA ALA A 53 5.29 3.10 16.50
C ALA A 53 6.32 4.19 16.17
N GLY A 54 5.92 5.46 16.08
CA GLY A 54 6.79 6.60 15.80
C GLY A 54 7.09 6.83 14.32
N ILE A 55 6.40 6.14 13.42
CA ILE A 55 6.51 6.33 11.97
C ILE A 55 5.46 7.35 11.55
N LYS A 56 5.89 8.44 10.89
CA LYS A 56 4.99 9.51 10.47
C LYS A 56 4.10 9.08 9.31
N THR A 57 2.83 9.44 9.39
CA THR A 57 1.84 9.27 8.33
C THR A 57 1.10 10.56 8.04
N HIS A 58 0.37 10.62 6.95
CA HIS A 58 -0.48 11.77 6.64
C HIS A 58 -1.81 11.77 7.43
N TYR A 59 -2.14 10.69 8.12
CA TYR A 59 -3.41 10.51 8.82
C TYR A 59 -3.59 11.50 9.97
N VAL A 60 -4.74 12.17 10.00
CA VAL A 60 -5.14 13.12 11.06
C VAL A 60 -6.35 12.58 11.82
N SER A 61 -7.44 12.31 11.12
CA SER A 61 -8.69 11.83 11.69
C SER A 61 -9.57 11.17 10.62
N ALA A 62 -10.64 10.52 11.02
CA ALA A 62 -11.62 9.95 10.10
C ALA A 62 -13.05 10.05 10.62
N ASP A 63 -14.01 10.06 9.71
CA ASP A 63 -15.45 9.97 9.98
C ASP A 63 -16.00 8.74 9.26
N LEU A 64 -16.33 7.70 10.04
CA LEU A 64 -16.89 6.45 9.52
C LEU A 64 -18.32 6.63 8.97
N ASN A 65 -19.10 7.62 9.45
CA ASN A 65 -20.45 7.85 8.94
C ASN A 65 -20.42 8.47 7.55
N GLU A 66 -19.41 9.32 7.30
CA GLU A 66 -19.21 9.97 6.02
C GLU A 66 -18.23 9.21 5.11
N THR A 67 -17.64 8.12 5.59
CA THR A 67 -16.61 7.33 4.89
C THR A 67 -15.46 8.20 4.40
N THR A 68 -14.96 9.09 5.28
CA THR A 68 -13.91 10.07 4.96
C THR A 68 -12.74 10.01 5.91
N MET A 69 -11.56 10.43 5.41
CA MET A 69 -10.33 10.55 6.17
C MET A 69 -9.70 11.92 5.93
N GLU A 70 -9.43 12.66 6.99
CA GLU A 70 -8.66 13.89 6.95
C GLU A 70 -7.17 13.57 6.98
N VAL A 71 -6.41 14.18 6.07
CA VAL A 71 -4.99 13.92 5.91
C VAL A 71 -4.19 15.22 5.74
N LEU A 72 -2.94 15.18 6.19
CA LEU A 72 -1.97 16.24 5.93
C LEU A 72 -1.63 16.30 4.44
N PRO A 73 -1.39 17.50 3.87
CA PRO A 73 -0.84 17.62 2.53
C PRO A 73 0.57 17.02 2.48
N ALA A 74 0.86 16.33 1.39
CA ALA A 74 2.17 15.75 1.13
C ALA A 74 2.61 16.02 -0.31
N LYS A 75 3.91 16.24 -0.49
CA LYS A 75 4.52 16.34 -1.81
C LYS A 75 5.06 14.97 -2.22
N VAL A 76 4.49 14.35 -3.25
CA VAL A 76 4.94 13.04 -3.75
C VAL A 76 6.35 13.09 -4.32
N PHE A 77 7.05 11.96 -4.34
CA PHE A 77 8.33 11.80 -5.03
C PHE A 77 8.14 11.88 -6.55
N GLY A 78 8.82 12.80 -7.20
CA GLY A 78 8.66 13.02 -8.64
C GLY A 78 7.20 13.29 -9.04
N LYS A 79 6.62 12.38 -9.79
CA LYS A 79 5.19 12.39 -10.19
C LYS A 79 4.35 11.32 -9.49
N GLY A 80 4.93 10.65 -8.51
CA GLY A 80 4.36 9.52 -7.78
C GLY A 80 5.28 8.31 -7.87
N LEU A 81 5.51 7.68 -6.73
CA LEU A 81 6.32 6.49 -6.59
C LEU A 81 5.55 5.48 -5.75
N GLU A 82 5.38 4.28 -6.28
CA GLU A 82 4.87 3.15 -5.55
C GLU A 82 6.04 2.37 -4.96
N VAL A 83 5.90 1.93 -3.73
CA VAL A 83 6.90 1.14 -3.01
C VAL A 83 6.26 -0.15 -2.54
N ILE A 84 6.67 -1.26 -3.12
CA ILE A 84 6.07 -2.56 -2.88
C ILE A 84 7.00 -3.41 -2.00
N CYS A 85 6.47 -3.96 -0.91
CA CYS A 85 7.19 -4.94 -0.09
C CYS A 85 6.56 -6.31 -0.24
N ARG A 86 7.38 -7.35 -0.46
CA ARG A 86 6.92 -8.70 -0.76
C ARG A 86 7.55 -9.74 0.16
N TYR A 87 6.70 -10.57 0.76
CA TYR A 87 7.10 -11.80 1.45
C TYR A 87 6.98 -13.04 0.57
N LYS A 88 6.22 -12.94 -0.54
CA LYS A 88 5.99 -14.05 -1.48
C LYS A 88 6.10 -13.57 -2.93
N ALA A 89 6.57 -14.45 -3.80
CA ALA A 89 6.64 -14.21 -5.24
C ALA A 89 5.24 -14.37 -5.87
N VAL A 90 4.49 -13.26 -5.94
CA VAL A 90 3.13 -13.20 -6.51
C VAL A 90 2.97 -11.97 -7.41
N GLY A 91 1.84 -11.86 -8.08
CA GLY A 91 1.45 -10.71 -8.89
C GLY A 91 2.49 -10.34 -9.95
N SER A 92 2.78 -9.05 -10.09
CA SER A 92 3.72 -8.55 -11.10
C SER A 92 5.15 -9.06 -10.91
N PHE A 93 5.58 -9.34 -9.67
CA PHE A 93 6.90 -9.95 -9.42
C PHE A 93 7.00 -11.32 -10.08
N TYR A 94 6.06 -12.22 -9.81
CA TYR A 94 6.06 -13.55 -10.41
C TYR A 94 5.91 -13.48 -11.94
N ARG A 95 5.05 -12.61 -12.47
CA ARG A 95 4.91 -12.43 -13.93
C ARG A 95 6.21 -12.02 -14.61
N ARG A 96 7.07 -11.23 -13.95
CA ARG A 96 8.37 -10.80 -14.50
C ARG A 96 9.48 -11.84 -14.35
N TYR A 97 9.42 -12.65 -13.29
CA TYR A 97 10.54 -13.49 -12.86
C TYR A 97 10.20 -14.97 -12.76
N SER A 98 9.14 -15.43 -13.43
CA SER A 98 8.68 -16.84 -13.39
C SER A 98 9.72 -17.86 -13.86
N ASP A 99 10.70 -17.45 -14.70
CA ASP A 99 11.81 -18.30 -15.10
C ASP A 99 12.87 -18.50 -14.01
N TYR A 100 12.78 -17.74 -12.90
CA TYR A 100 13.79 -17.70 -11.84
C TYR A 100 13.22 -17.99 -10.45
N CYS A 101 11.92 -18.07 -10.30
CA CYS A 101 11.25 -18.36 -9.02
C CYS A 101 9.96 -19.14 -9.21
N GLU A 102 9.53 -19.83 -8.16
CA GLU A 102 8.23 -20.50 -8.11
C GLU A 102 7.14 -19.53 -7.61
N LEU A 103 5.90 -19.77 -8.03
CA LEU A 103 4.76 -19.02 -7.50
C LEU A 103 4.63 -19.25 -5.98
N GLY A 104 4.55 -18.15 -5.23
CA GLY A 104 4.47 -18.21 -3.78
C GLY A 104 5.80 -18.47 -3.07
N GLN A 105 6.92 -18.52 -3.78
CA GLN A 105 8.26 -18.62 -3.18
C GLN A 105 8.47 -17.52 -2.14
N ASP A 106 9.10 -17.87 -1.01
CA ASP A 106 9.44 -16.93 0.05
C ASP A 106 10.43 -15.86 -0.42
N LEU A 107 10.17 -14.62 -0.02
CA LEU A 107 11.03 -13.47 -0.24
C LEU A 107 11.32 -12.79 1.11
N PRO A 108 12.58 -12.34 1.36
CA PRO A 108 12.98 -11.77 2.65
C PRO A 108 12.60 -10.28 2.77
N ALA A 109 11.30 -9.96 2.78
CA ALA A 109 10.80 -8.58 2.76
C ALA A 109 11.42 -7.79 1.59
N TYR A 110 11.35 -8.36 0.39
CA TYR A 110 11.89 -7.76 -0.83
C TYR A 110 11.15 -6.47 -1.16
N VAL A 111 11.90 -5.38 -1.35
CA VAL A 111 11.34 -4.06 -1.68
C VAL A 111 11.71 -3.70 -3.12
N GLU A 112 10.71 -3.30 -3.89
CA GLU A 112 10.86 -2.73 -5.23
C GLU A 112 10.07 -1.43 -5.36
N THR A 113 10.43 -0.62 -6.35
CA THR A 113 9.79 0.66 -6.64
C THR A 113 9.35 0.74 -8.09
N THR A 114 8.20 1.35 -8.32
CA THR A 114 7.67 1.66 -9.64
C THR A 114 7.31 3.15 -9.74
N PHE A 115 7.48 3.75 -10.90
CA PHE A 115 6.86 5.05 -11.16
C PHE A 115 5.36 4.87 -11.37
N LYS A 116 4.55 5.72 -10.75
CA LYS A 116 3.09 5.75 -10.95
C LYS A 116 2.78 6.32 -12.33
N ASN A 117 2.63 5.44 -13.31
CA ASN A 117 2.35 5.79 -14.70
C ASN A 117 1.57 4.66 -15.39
N ASP A 118 0.25 4.67 -15.23
CA ASP A 118 -0.66 3.66 -15.77
C ASP A 118 -0.48 3.44 -17.28
N ALA A 119 -0.22 4.51 -18.03
CA ALA A 119 -0.02 4.43 -19.49
C ALA A 119 1.22 3.62 -19.90
N LEU A 120 2.20 3.49 -19.01
CA LEU A 120 3.42 2.70 -19.19
C LEU A 120 3.43 1.42 -18.35
N GLY A 121 2.33 1.08 -17.67
CA GLY A 121 2.21 -0.11 -16.83
C GLY A 121 3.10 -0.05 -15.57
N ASP A 122 3.23 1.12 -14.96
CA ASP A 122 4.02 1.38 -13.75
C ASP A 122 5.44 0.78 -13.82
N PRO A 123 6.31 1.37 -14.63
CA PRO A 123 7.62 0.80 -14.91
C PRO A 123 8.47 0.71 -13.64
N LEU A 124 9.12 -0.44 -13.45
CA LEU A 124 10.12 -0.63 -12.41
C LEU A 124 11.25 0.41 -12.55
N VAL A 125 11.67 0.94 -11.41
CA VAL A 125 12.84 1.82 -11.31
C VAL A 125 13.76 1.33 -10.20
N THR A 126 15.04 1.27 -10.49
CA THR A 126 16.07 0.89 -9.53
C THR A 126 16.47 2.08 -8.67
N LYS A 127 17.15 1.80 -7.54
CA LYS A 127 17.79 2.83 -6.70
C LYS A 127 18.65 3.77 -7.55
N ASP A 128 19.52 3.22 -8.39
CA ASP A 128 20.41 4.02 -9.25
C ASP A 128 19.62 4.89 -10.23
N GLY A 129 18.55 4.33 -10.82
CA GLY A 129 17.66 5.10 -11.69
C GLY A 129 16.96 6.26 -10.97
N LEU A 130 16.49 6.06 -9.72
CA LEU A 130 15.89 7.14 -8.93
C LEU A 130 16.89 8.26 -8.60
N VAL A 131 18.14 7.90 -8.32
CA VAL A 131 19.22 8.85 -8.04
C VAL A 131 19.62 9.62 -9.30
N ASP A 132 19.87 8.93 -10.39
CA ASP A 132 20.31 9.55 -11.65
C ASP A 132 19.24 10.46 -12.28
N LEU A 133 17.97 10.13 -12.05
CA LEU A 133 16.82 10.96 -12.47
C LEU A 133 16.53 12.12 -11.49
N GLY A 134 17.26 12.22 -10.38
CA GLY A 134 17.08 13.29 -9.39
C GLY A 134 15.76 13.21 -8.61
N VAL A 135 15.16 12.03 -8.52
CA VAL A 135 13.91 11.81 -7.77
C VAL A 135 14.19 11.76 -6.26
N MET A 136 15.28 11.12 -5.86
CA MET A 136 15.75 11.04 -4.47
C MET A 136 17.24 10.76 -4.41
N THR A 137 17.85 10.93 -3.23
CA THR A 137 19.25 10.51 -3.00
C THR A 137 19.33 9.01 -2.67
N ALA A 138 20.52 8.44 -2.76
CA ALA A 138 20.78 7.05 -2.39
C ALA A 138 20.42 6.75 -0.92
N GLU A 139 20.70 7.71 -0.03
CA GLU A 139 20.38 7.64 1.40
C GLU A 139 18.86 7.68 1.63
N GLN A 140 18.16 8.59 0.97
CA GLN A 140 16.70 8.65 1.03
C GLN A 140 16.03 7.34 0.57
N TYR A 141 16.58 6.67 -0.45
CA TYR A 141 16.09 5.36 -0.87
C TYR A 141 16.30 4.29 0.20
N ASP A 142 17.49 4.26 0.82
CA ASP A 142 17.78 3.27 1.87
C ASP A 142 16.87 3.48 3.09
N ASP A 143 16.63 4.72 3.50
CA ASP A 143 15.70 5.07 4.58
C ASP A 143 14.25 4.71 4.22
N LEU A 144 13.82 5.01 3.00
CA LEU A 144 12.50 4.66 2.49
C LEU A 144 12.29 3.14 2.49
N LYS A 145 13.31 2.38 2.04
CA LYS A 145 13.27 0.92 2.06
C LYS A 145 13.15 0.35 3.48
N ALA A 146 13.95 0.87 4.41
CA ALA A 146 13.91 0.45 5.80
C ALA A 146 12.56 0.77 6.46
N MET A 147 12.02 1.96 6.21
CA MET A 147 10.69 2.37 6.67
C MET A 147 9.59 1.45 6.08
N THR A 148 9.64 1.17 4.79
CA THR A 148 8.70 0.26 4.12
C THR A 148 8.70 -1.13 4.77
N GLN A 149 9.89 -1.69 5.03
CA GLN A 149 10.01 -2.99 5.70
C GLN A 149 9.47 -2.96 7.13
N ALA A 150 9.70 -1.89 7.88
CA ALA A 150 9.19 -1.72 9.24
C ALA A 150 7.65 -1.64 9.26
N ILE A 151 7.05 -0.85 8.36
CA ILE A 151 5.59 -0.74 8.22
C ILE A 151 5.00 -2.09 7.80
N THR A 152 5.60 -2.75 6.81
CA THR A 152 5.13 -4.06 6.33
C THR A 152 5.14 -5.09 7.45
N LYS A 153 6.17 -5.06 8.30
CA LYS A 153 6.24 -5.95 9.47
C LYS A 153 5.10 -5.71 10.46
N ILE A 154 4.74 -4.45 10.75
CA ILE A 154 3.60 -4.12 11.61
C ILE A 154 2.31 -4.71 11.05
N VAL A 155 2.06 -4.52 9.75
CA VAL A 155 0.87 -5.05 9.07
C VAL A 155 0.87 -6.58 9.09
N ALA A 156 1.99 -7.20 8.74
CA ALA A 156 2.12 -8.66 8.69
C ALA A 156 1.95 -9.33 10.07
N ASP A 157 2.53 -8.75 11.12
CA ASP A 157 2.42 -9.29 12.48
C ASP A 157 0.96 -9.31 12.96
N ASP A 158 0.19 -8.26 12.66
CA ASP A 158 -1.22 -8.16 13.04
C ASP A 158 -2.11 -9.12 12.24
N LEU A 159 -1.88 -9.22 10.93
CA LEU A 159 -2.55 -10.20 10.09
C LEU A 159 -2.26 -11.62 10.58
N LYS A 160 -0.99 -11.90 10.89
CA LYS A 160 -0.57 -13.21 11.39
C LYS A 160 -1.21 -13.59 12.72
N ALA A 161 -1.40 -12.62 13.63
CA ALA A 161 -2.11 -12.83 14.88
C ALA A 161 -3.58 -13.25 14.68
N LYS A 162 -4.15 -12.97 13.51
CA LYS A 162 -5.50 -13.37 13.07
C LYS A 162 -5.50 -14.62 12.17
N GLY A 163 -4.36 -15.30 12.01
CA GLY A 163 -4.21 -16.46 11.14
C GLY A 163 -4.25 -16.13 9.66
N LEU A 164 -3.85 -14.91 9.31
CA LEU A 164 -3.79 -14.41 7.93
C LEU A 164 -2.33 -14.19 7.53
N ASP A 165 -1.99 -14.46 6.28
CA ASP A 165 -0.65 -14.32 5.72
C ASP A 165 -0.59 -13.17 4.71
N LEU A 166 0.20 -12.13 5.01
CA LEU A 166 0.51 -11.06 4.07
C LEU A 166 1.51 -11.58 3.02
N TYR A 167 1.15 -11.54 1.75
CA TYR A 167 2.05 -11.93 0.66
C TYR A 167 2.81 -10.74 0.09
N ASP A 168 2.11 -9.65 -0.18
CA ASP A 168 2.72 -8.36 -0.57
C ASP A 168 1.81 -7.18 -0.22
N ILE A 169 2.41 -6.01 -0.18
CA ILE A 169 1.71 -4.75 0.04
C ILE A 169 2.41 -3.62 -0.71
N LYS A 170 1.60 -2.71 -1.27
CA LYS A 170 2.02 -1.50 -1.95
C LYS A 170 1.76 -0.29 -1.05
N PHE A 171 2.73 0.61 -0.96
CA PHE A 171 2.63 1.88 -0.27
C PHE A 171 2.95 3.04 -1.18
N GLU A 172 2.44 4.20 -0.82
CA GLU A 172 2.88 5.49 -1.37
C GLU A 172 3.46 6.36 -0.25
N PHE A 173 4.43 7.19 -0.59
CA PHE A 173 5.09 8.09 0.34
C PHE A 173 5.24 9.48 -0.26
N GLY A 174 5.38 10.48 0.61
CA GLY A 174 5.64 11.85 0.22
C GLY A 174 6.40 12.59 1.30
N TYR A 175 6.68 13.86 1.05
CA TYR A 175 7.26 14.78 2.03
C TYR A 175 6.16 15.59 2.70
N ASP A 176 6.23 15.72 4.03
CA ASP A 176 5.45 16.72 4.77
C ASP A 176 5.98 18.14 4.54
N ALA A 177 5.36 19.14 5.17
CA ALA A 177 5.77 20.54 5.04
C ALA A 177 7.19 20.83 5.57
N GLU A 178 7.68 20.00 6.49
CA GLU A 178 9.03 20.07 7.08
C GLU A 178 10.07 19.29 6.27
N GLY A 179 9.66 18.57 5.22
CA GLY A 179 10.53 17.75 4.36
C GLY A 179 10.81 16.34 4.92
N ASN A 180 10.08 15.90 5.94
CA ASN A 180 10.18 14.51 6.40
C ASN A 180 9.40 13.58 5.47
N VAL A 181 9.89 12.36 5.29
CA VAL A 181 9.14 11.32 4.61
C VAL A 181 7.98 10.84 5.49
N ILE A 182 6.79 10.82 4.93
CA ILE A 182 5.58 10.33 5.57
C ILE A 182 4.89 9.30 4.68
N LEU A 183 4.24 8.31 5.30
CA LEU A 183 3.37 7.38 4.59
C LEU A 183 2.07 8.09 4.23
N ILE A 184 1.65 7.92 2.98
CA ILE A 184 0.41 8.50 2.44
C ILE A 184 -0.48 7.39 1.83
N ASP A 185 -1.56 7.79 1.16
CA ASP A 185 -2.55 6.92 0.54
C ASP A 185 -3.38 6.13 1.57
N GLU A 186 -3.70 4.88 1.32
CA GLU A 186 -4.44 4.01 2.24
C GLU A 186 -3.60 2.77 2.64
N ILE A 187 -4.04 2.09 3.70
CA ILE A 187 -3.55 0.76 4.06
C ILE A 187 -4.77 -0.14 4.20
N ALA A 188 -5.11 -0.80 3.14
CA ALA A 188 -6.32 -1.61 3.07
C ALA A 188 -6.19 -2.74 2.06
N SER A 189 -7.27 -3.48 1.86
CA SER A 189 -7.32 -4.57 0.89
C SER A 189 -6.99 -4.17 -0.55
N GLY A 190 -7.19 -2.88 -0.89
CA GLY A 190 -6.90 -2.35 -2.22
C GLY A 190 -5.43 -2.35 -2.60
N ASN A 191 -4.54 -2.39 -1.63
CA ASN A 191 -3.09 -2.33 -1.85
C ASN A 191 -2.29 -3.48 -1.26
N MET A 192 -2.96 -4.56 -0.82
CA MET A 192 -2.27 -5.76 -0.31
C MET A 192 -2.90 -7.06 -0.81
N ARG A 193 -2.10 -8.13 -0.86
CA ARG A 193 -2.58 -9.48 -1.04
C ARG A 193 -2.42 -10.27 0.24
N VAL A 194 -3.56 -10.69 0.79
CA VAL A 194 -3.63 -11.48 2.02
C VAL A 194 -4.20 -12.86 1.70
N TYR A 195 -3.64 -13.86 2.32
CA TYR A 195 -4.00 -15.27 2.13
C TYR A 195 -4.34 -15.93 3.47
N LYS A 196 -5.18 -16.92 3.41
CA LYS A 196 -5.45 -17.84 4.53
C LYS A 196 -5.36 -19.27 4.04
N ASP A 197 -4.56 -20.07 4.71
CA ASP A 197 -4.35 -21.49 4.33
C ASP A 197 -3.94 -21.68 2.85
N GLY A 198 -3.23 -20.70 2.28
CA GLY A 198 -2.77 -20.70 0.90
C GLY A 198 -3.78 -20.18 -0.13
N GLU A 199 -4.98 -19.77 0.28
CA GLU A 199 -6.02 -19.21 -0.58
C GLU A 199 -6.10 -17.68 -0.42
N TYR A 200 -6.25 -16.98 -1.55
CA TYR A 200 -6.41 -15.53 -1.57
C TYR A 200 -7.74 -15.12 -0.89
N ILE A 201 -7.69 -14.06 -0.10
CA ILE A 201 -8.84 -13.54 0.63
C ILE A 201 -9.31 -12.21 0.00
N ASP A 202 -10.56 -12.17 -0.43
CA ASP A 202 -11.19 -10.96 -0.97
C ASP A 202 -11.33 -9.83 0.08
N PRO A 203 -11.52 -8.56 -0.33
CA PRO A 203 -11.58 -7.41 0.57
C PRO A 203 -12.59 -7.51 1.71
N MET A 204 -13.80 -7.97 1.41
CA MET A 204 -14.88 -8.03 2.40
C MET A 204 -14.64 -9.14 3.42
N THR A 205 -14.20 -10.30 2.96
CA THR A 205 -13.82 -11.44 3.81
C THR A 205 -12.61 -11.08 4.67
N LEU A 206 -11.60 -10.42 4.11
CA LEU A 206 -10.41 -9.96 4.84
C LEU A 206 -10.80 -9.07 6.02
N ASN A 207 -11.65 -8.08 5.80
CA ASN A 207 -12.10 -7.19 6.85
C ASN A 207 -12.87 -7.94 7.95
N GLY A 208 -13.80 -8.83 7.56
CA GLY A 208 -14.55 -9.66 8.50
C GLY A 208 -13.66 -10.52 9.38
N LEU A 209 -12.64 -11.16 8.81
CA LEU A 209 -11.68 -11.99 9.54
C LEU A 209 -10.73 -11.17 10.44
N PHE A 210 -10.32 -10.01 9.97
CA PHE A 210 -9.36 -9.17 10.69
C PHE A 210 -9.97 -8.54 11.95
N PHE A 211 -11.24 -8.09 11.87
CA PHE A 211 -11.92 -7.44 12.98
C PHE A 211 -12.86 -8.36 13.82
N ALA A 212 -12.81 -9.69 13.55
CA ALA A 212 -13.55 -10.69 14.32
C ALA A 212 -13.04 -10.87 15.76
#